data_a1db4c4fed8ad62a6bf1f392d9dbd4c5
#
_entry.id   a1db4c4fed8ad62a6bf1f392d9dbd4c5
#
_cell.length_a   1.000
_cell.length_b   1.000
_cell.length_c   1.000
_cell.angle_alpha   90.00
_cell.angle_beta   90.00
_cell.angle_gamma   90.00
#
_symmetry.space_group_name_H-M   'P 1'
#
loop_
_entity.id
_entity.type
_entity.pdbx_description
1 polymer ?
#
loop_
_entity_poly.entity_id
_entity_poly.type
_entity_poly.pdbx_seq_one_letter_code
_entity_poly.pdbx_strand_id
1 'polypeptide(L)'
;FRFTFPESDNSYVIVDAFDRGSYVKIIPEENKIIGYTTRNSGGVPQNFRNYFVVVFDKPFTYKATVGDDEIRKGETEAKENHTGAIVGFSTRKGEIVHARVASSFISPEQAELNLKELGDRSFDKIAEAGRQVWNETLGRIAVEDDDVDKLRTFYSCLYRSLLFPRSFYELDANGKVVHYSPYNGEVLPGYMFT
;
A
#
# COMPACT_ATOMS: atom_id res chain seq x y z
N PHE A 1 -4.98 -2.66 6.61
CA PHE A 1 -6.40 -2.68 6.22
C PHE A 1 -7.16 -3.66 7.08
N ARG A 2 -8.46 -3.39 7.25
CA ARG A 2 -9.44 -4.28 7.93
C ARG A 2 -10.62 -4.44 7.00
N PHE A 3 -10.88 -5.66 6.56
CA PHE A 3 -12.04 -6.01 5.76
C PHE A 3 -13.04 -6.76 6.63
N THR A 4 -14.30 -6.35 6.62
CA THR A 4 -15.39 -7.06 7.30
C THR A 4 -16.28 -7.70 6.25
N PHE A 5 -16.43 -9.00 6.30
CA PHE A 5 -17.14 -9.78 5.30
C PHE A 5 -18.52 -10.25 5.79
N PRO A 6 -19.47 -10.47 4.87
CA PRO A 6 -20.68 -11.25 5.14
C PRO A 6 -20.32 -12.73 5.31
N GLU A 7 -21.31 -13.56 5.62
CA GLU A 7 -21.19 -15.00 5.49
C GLU A 7 -21.18 -15.39 4.02
N SER A 8 -20.08 -15.98 3.57
CA SER A 8 -19.89 -16.38 2.17
C SER A 8 -18.69 -17.31 2.01
N ASP A 9 -18.81 -18.28 1.12
CA ASP A 9 -17.67 -19.08 0.66
C ASP A 9 -16.86 -18.37 -0.45
N ASN A 10 -17.32 -17.21 -0.89
CA ASN A 10 -16.79 -16.44 -2.01
C ASN A 10 -16.53 -14.98 -1.63
N SER A 11 -15.88 -14.72 -0.50
CA SER A 11 -15.40 -13.40 -0.13
C SER A 11 -14.05 -13.15 -0.78
N TYR A 12 -13.90 -12.06 -1.52
CA TYR A 12 -12.67 -11.79 -2.30
C TYR A 12 -12.04 -10.45 -1.95
N VAL A 13 -10.72 -10.40 -2.08
CA VAL A 13 -9.93 -9.17 -2.17
C VAL A 13 -9.20 -9.17 -3.51
N ILE A 14 -9.25 -8.04 -4.20
CA ILE A 14 -8.55 -7.82 -5.47
C ILE A 14 -7.42 -6.83 -5.22
N VAL A 15 -6.23 -7.19 -5.66
CA VAL A 15 -5.05 -6.31 -5.71
C VAL A 15 -4.79 -6.01 -7.18
N ASP A 16 -5.11 -4.80 -7.60
CA ASP A 16 -4.90 -4.31 -8.96
C ASP A 16 -3.53 -3.60 -9.03
N ALA A 17 -2.63 -4.12 -9.87
CA ALA A 17 -1.30 -3.57 -10.09
C ALA A 17 -1.23 -2.57 -11.26
N PHE A 18 -2.38 -2.17 -11.80
CA PHE A 18 -2.56 -1.19 -12.88
C PHE A 18 -1.92 -1.53 -14.23
N ASP A 19 -2.24 -0.70 -15.22
CA ASP A 19 -1.73 -0.73 -16.59
C ASP A 19 -0.31 -0.17 -16.74
N ARG A 20 0.21 -0.21 -17.95
CA ARG A 20 1.55 0.23 -18.41
C ARG A 20 2.70 -0.67 -17.98
N GLY A 21 2.39 -1.92 -17.66
CA GLY A 21 3.33 -2.94 -17.24
C GLY A 21 3.28 -3.18 -15.74
N SER A 22 2.83 -4.36 -15.37
CA SER A 22 2.72 -4.76 -13.98
C SER A 22 3.02 -6.24 -13.79
N TYR A 23 3.24 -6.62 -12.56
CA TYR A 23 3.53 -7.98 -12.14
C TYR A 23 2.87 -8.25 -10.81
N VAL A 24 2.30 -9.44 -10.67
CA VAL A 24 1.78 -9.96 -9.41
C VAL A 24 2.20 -11.41 -9.21
N LYS A 25 2.45 -11.78 -7.96
CA LYS A 25 2.64 -13.16 -7.55
C LYS A 25 1.94 -13.41 -6.21
N ILE A 26 1.08 -14.42 -6.19
CA ILE A 26 0.41 -14.92 -5.00
C ILE A 26 1.27 -16.04 -4.42
N ILE A 27 1.59 -15.97 -3.13
CA ILE A 27 2.36 -16.95 -2.36
C ILE A 27 1.42 -17.51 -1.27
N PRO A 28 0.64 -18.55 -1.58
CA PRO A 28 -0.43 -19.00 -0.69
C PRO A 28 0.07 -19.51 0.66
N GLU A 29 1.23 -20.16 0.70
CA GLU A 29 1.87 -20.68 1.91
C GLU A 29 2.29 -19.60 2.91
N GLU A 30 2.42 -18.36 2.46
CA GLU A 30 2.73 -17.20 3.27
C GLU A 30 1.54 -16.23 3.42
N ASN A 31 0.37 -16.57 2.85
CA ASN A 31 -0.79 -15.68 2.76
C ASN A 31 -0.43 -14.31 2.17
N LYS A 32 0.44 -14.30 1.17
CA LYS A 32 1.13 -13.12 0.68
C LYS A 32 0.91 -12.89 -0.82
N ILE A 33 0.83 -11.63 -1.19
CA ILE A 33 0.91 -11.18 -2.59
C ILE A 33 2.08 -10.19 -2.68
N ILE A 34 2.94 -10.39 -3.67
CA ILE A 34 3.98 -9.44 -4.04
C ILE A 34 3.76 -9.00 -5.48
N GLY A 35 4.30 -7.84 -5.83
CA GLY A 35 4.25 -7.36 -7.20
C GLY A 35 4.90 -6.01 -7.38
N TYR A 36 4.73 -5.47 -8.58
CA TYR A 36 5.09 -4.10 -8.89
C TYR A 36 4.18 -3.51 -9.96
N THR A 37 4.14 -2.20 -10.01
CA THR A 37 3.60 -1.42 -11.12
C THR A 37 4.67 -0.50 -11.70
N THR A 38 4.63 -0.30 -13.01
CA THR A 38 5.46 0.72 -13.69
C THR A 38 4.66 1.99 -13.96
N ARG A 39 3.39 2.03 -13.56
CA ARG A 39 2.53 3.17 -13.81
C ARG A 39 3.09 4.44 -13.16
N ASN A 40 3.23 5.48 -13.95
CA ASN A 40 3.70 6.80 -13.54
C ASN A 40 3.11 7.88 -14.45
N SER A 41 3.27 9.14 -14.08
CA SER A 41 2.80 10.29 -14.86
C SER A 41 3.80 10.79 -15.93
N GLY A 42 4.93 10.09 -16.08
CA GLY A 42 6.00 10.44 -17.02
C GLY A 42 7.24 11.05 -16.34
N GLY A 43 8.32 11.13 -17.10
CA GLY A 43 9.56 11.78 -16.64
C GLY A 43 10.45 10.95 -15.72
N VAL A 44 10.15 9.66 -15.53
CA VAL A 44 10.97 8.75 -14.71
C VAL A 44 11.80 7.80 -15.58
N PRO A 45 12.93 7.26 -15.08
CA PRO A 45 13.74 6.27 -15.77
C PRO A 45 12.95 4.98 -16.10
N GLN A 46 13.40 4.24 -17.13
CA GLN A 46 12.74 3.00 -17.59
C GLN A 46 12.71 1.89 -16.52
N ASN A 47 13.62 1.90 -15.59
CA ASN A 47 13.66 0.94 -14.48
C ASN A 47 12.75 1.32 -13.30
N PHE A 48 11.98 2.40 -13.40
CA PHE A 48 11.02 2.77 -12.35
C PHE A 48 10.05 1.64 -12.07
N ARG A 49 9.92 1.31 -10.81
CA ARG A 49 8.95 0.33 -10.27
C ARG A 49 8.46 0.84 -8.92
N ASN A 50 7.17 0.68 -8.68
CA ASN A 50 6.62 0.75 -7.34
C ASN A 50 6.32 -0.69 -6.92
N TYR A 51 7.23 -1.29 -6.18
CA TYR A 51 7.08 -2.63 -5.61
C TYR A 51 6.12 -2.59 -4.44
N PHE A 52 5.39 -3.67 -4.23
CA PHE A 52 4.49 -3.82 -3.10
C PHE A 52 4.50 -5.23 -2.54
N VAL A 53 4.14 -5.32 -1.27
CA VAL A 53 3.86 -6.57 -0.55
C VAL A 53 2.56 -6.41 0.22
N VAL A 54 1.70 -7.43 0.14
CA VAL A 54 0.44 -7.52 0.88
C VAL A 54 0.42 -8.84 1.62
N VAL A 55 0.29 -8.82 2.95
CA VAL A 55 0.22 -10.02 3.79
C VAL A 55 -1.10 -10.06 4.53
N PHE A 56 -1.80 -11.18 4.41
CA PHE A 56 -3.09 -11.40 5.06
C PHE A 56 -2.93 -12.26 6.31
N ASP A 57 -3.81 -12.06 7.29
CA ASP A 57 -3.86 -12.85 8.53
C ASP A 57 -4.68 -14.14 8.41
N LYS A 58 -5.21 -14.44 7.20
CA LYS A 58 -6.02 -15.62 6.91
C LYS A 58 -5.56 -16.33 5.65
N PRO A 59 -5.52 -17.69 5.63
CA PRO A 59 -5.18 -18.45 4.44
C PRO A 59 -6.23 -18.28 3.33
N PHE A 60 -5.75 -18.36 2.08
CA PHE A 60 -6.58 -18.25 0.90
C PHE A 60 -7.31 -19.56 0.60
N THR A 61 -8.63 -19.48 0.38
CA THR A 61 -9.46 -20.58 -0.14
C THR A 61 -9.58 -20.55 -1.67
N TYR A 62 -9.28 -19.41 -2.28
CA TYR A 62 -9.31 -19.20 -3.72
C TYR A 62 -8.16 -18.29 -4.15
N LYS A 63 -7.65 -18.51 -5.34
CA LYS A 63 -6.64 -17.69 -5.98
C LYS A 63 -6.85 -17.64 -7.49
N ALA A 64 -6.58 -16.47 -8.06
CA ALA A 64 -6.53 -16.25 -9.51
C ALA A 64 -5.65 -15.05 -9.81
N THR A 65 -5.11 -14.99 -11.01
CA THR A 65 -4.55 -13.76 -11.57
C THR A 65 -5.53 -13.13 -12.55
N VAL A 66 -5.39 -11.83 -12.74
CA VAL A 66 -6.06 -11.08 -13.80
C VAL A 66 -4.98 -10.59 -14.74
N GLY A 67 -5.15 -10.78 -16.03
CA GLY A 67 -4.26 -10.26 -17.05
C GLY A 67 -5.06 -9.85 -18.27
N ASP A 68 -4.87 -8.64 -18.76
CA ASP A 68 -5.45 -8.09 -20.00
C ASP A 68 -6.94 -8.51 -20.20
N ASP A 69 -7.78 -8.27 -19.17
CA ASP A 69 -9.22 -8.55 -19.11
C ASP A 69 -9.62 -10.04 -18.93
N GLU A 70 -8.69 -10.94 -18.65
CA GLU A 70 -8.98 -12.36 -18.39
C GLU A 70 -8.69 -12.73 -16.92
N ILE A 71 -9.62 -13.50 -16.31
CA ILE A 71 -9.41 -14.09 -14.97
C ILE A 71 -8.91 -15.52 -15.14
N ARG A 72 -7.69 -15.78 -14.69
CA ARG A 72 -7.02 -17.08 -14.76
C ARG A 72 -7.07 -17.78 -13.41
N LYS A 73 -8.09 -18.61 -13.24
CA LYS A 73 -8.32 -19.35 -11.98
C LYS A 73 -7.19 -20.33 -11.68
N GLY A 74 -6.73 -20.32 -10.44
CA GLY A 74 -5.66 -21.22 -9.96
C GLY A 74 -4.25 -20.72 -10.27
N GLU A 75 -4.07 -19.80 -11.21
CA GLU A 75 -2.78 -19.18 -11.46
C GLU A 75 -2.35 -18.29 -10.30
N THR A 76 -1.06 -18.25 -10.07
CA THR A 76 -0.44 -17.52 -8.96
C THR A 76 0.51 -16.44 -9.41
N GLU A 77 0.78 -16.32 -10.71
CA GLU A 77 1.76 -15.36 -11.21
C GLU A 77 1.32 -14.81 -12.58
N ALA A 78 1.40 -13.50 -12.77
CA ALA A 78 1.14 -12.84 -14.04
C ALA A 78 2.05 -11.62 -14.22
N LYS A 79 2.49 -11.40 -15.47
CA LYS A 79 3.30 -10.25 -15.88
C LYS A 79 2.87 -9.81 -17.26
N GLU A 80 2.10 -8.72 -17.32
CA GLU A 80 1.50 -8.24 -18.56
C GLU A 80 1.39 -6.70 -18.53
N ASN A 81 0.70 -6.13 -19.52
CA ASN A 81 0.46 -4.69 -19.51
C ASN A 81 -0.41 -4.26 -18.31
N HIS A 82 -1.44 -5.04 -17.97
CA HIS A 82 -2.30 -4.84 -16.80
C HIS A 82 -2.50 -6.16 -16.08
N THR A 83 -2.05 -6.24 -14.82
CA THR A 83 -2.25 -7.43 -14.02
C THR A 83 -2.90 -7.14 -12.67
N GLY A 84 -3.48 -8.17 -12.08
CA GLY A 84 -4.02 -8.15 -10.73
C GLY A 84 -4.02 -9.54 -10.10
N ALA A 85 -4.16 -9.57 -8.80
CA ALA A 85 -4.32 -10.80 -8.02
C ALA A 85 -5.68 -10.81 -7.34
N ILE A 86 -6.38 -11.95 -7.39
CA ILE A 86 -7.63 -12.19 -6.66
C ILE A 86 -7.37 -13.28 -5.65
N VAL A 87 -7.59 -12.98 -4.38
CA VAL A 87 -7.54 -13.97 -3.30
C VAL A 87 -8.90 -14.05 -2.60
N GLY A 88 -9.32 -15.26 -2.27
CA GLY A 88 -10.64 -15.51 -1.68
C GLY A 88 -10.54 -16.15 -0.31
N PHE A 89 -11.64 -16.00 0.44
CA PHE A 89 -11.80 -16.50 1.81
C PHE A 89 -13.20 -17.10 1.96
N SER A 90 -13.31 -18.18 2.73
CA SER A 90 -14.59 -18.59 3.30
C SER A 90 -14.77 -17.86 4.63
N THR A 91 -15.85 -17.11 4.79
CA THR A 91 -16.08 -16.18 5.90
C THR A 91 -17.44 -16.40 6.54
N ARG A 92 -17.51 -16.15 7.86
CA ARG A 92 -18.76 -16.04 8.61
C ARG A 92 -19.25 -14.60 8.62
N LYS A 93 -20.50 -14.39 8.98
CA LYS A 93 -21.08 -13.04 9.10
C LYS A 93 -20.28 -12.19 10.10
N GLY A 94 -19.78 -11.05 9.62
CA GLY A 94 -18.99 -10.12 10.43
C GLY A 94 -17.54 -10.53 10.63
N GLU A 95 -17.07 -11.59 9.96
CA GLU A 95 -15.69 -12.01 10.06
C GLU A 95 -14.74 -10.96 9.48
N ILE A 96 -13.65 -10.74 10.22
CA ILE A 96 -12.64 -9.75 9.87
C ILE A 96 -11.42 -10.45 9.28
N VAL A 97 -10.93 -9.92 8.16
CA VAL A 97 -9.63 -10.28 7.58
C VAL A 97 -8.77 -9.02 7.54
N HIS A 98 -7.55 -9.10 8.04
CA HIS A 98 -6.61 -8.00 7.97
C HIS A 98 -5.61 -8.20 6.83
N ALA A 99 -5.22 -7.08 6.20
CA ALA A 99 -4.09 -7.03 5.29
C ALA A 99 -3.09 -5.97 5.76
N ARG A 100 -1.81 -6.35 5.81
CA ARG A 100 -0.66 -5.46 6.01
C ARG A 100 -0.06 -5.20 4.64
N VAL A 101 0.21 -3.93 4.34
CA VAL A 101 0.70 -3.50 3.03
C VAL A 101 1.90 -2.60 3.21
N ALA A 102 2.94 -2.83 2.44
CA ALA A 102 4.05 -1.91 2.30
C ALA A 102 4.46 -1.81 0.82
N SER A 103 5.16 -0.74 0.50
CA SER A 103 5.70 -0.50 -0.84
C SER A 103 7.14 -0.01 -0.77
N SER A 104 7.83 -0.09 -1.90
CA SER A 104 9.18 0.44 -2.10
C SER A 104 9.37 0.86 -3.55
N PHE A 105 10.18 1.89 -3.77
CA PHE A 105 10.68 2.23 -5.11
C PHE A 105 12.02 1.58 -5.42
N ILE A 106 12.62 0.84 -4.47
CA ILE A 106 13.95 0.28 -4.55
C ILE A 106 13.92 -1.17 -5.01
N SER A 107 13.25 -2.05 -4.25
CA SER A 107 13.17 -3.48 -4.57
C SER A 107 12.02 -4.19 -3.85
N PRO A 108 11.67 -5.44 -4.24
CA PRO A 108 10.72 -6.27 -3.49
C PRO A 108 11.18 -6.54 -2.06
N GLU A 109 12.48 -6.81 -1.84
CA GLU A 109 13.07 -7.08 -0.53
C GLU A 109 12.98 -5.84 0.38
N GLN A 110 13.14 -4.66 -0.21
CA GLN A 110 12.96 -3.41 0.52
C GLN A 110 11.49 -3.18 0.90
N ALA A 111 10.54 -3.54 0.05
CA ALA A 111 9.12 -3.48 0.40
C ALA A 111 8.80 -4.42 1.59
N GLU A 112 9.38 -5.62 1.62
CA GLU A 112 9.26 -6.53 2.77
C GLU A 112 9.93 -5.99 4.03
N LEU A 113 11.06 -5.29 3.88
CA LEU A 113 11.72 -4.61 5.00
C LEU A 113 10.84 -3.48 5.55
N ASN A 114 10.26 -2.67 4.68
CA ASN A 114 9.35 -1.58 5.06
C ASN A 114 8.11 -2.11 5.78
N LEU A 115 7.63 -3.30 5.43
CA LEU A 115 6.51 -3.94 6.14
C LEU A 115 6.79 -4.16 7.62
N LYS A 116 8.06 -4.38 8.02
CA LYS A 116 8.48 -4.57 9.41
C LYS A 116 8.29 -3.32 10.28
N GLU A 117 8.16 -2.13 9.68
CA GLU A 117 7.86 -0.88 10.40
C GLU A 117 6.51 -0.95 11.15
N LEU A 118 5.58 -1.77 10.68
CA LEU A 118 4.30 -1.98 11.35
C LEU A 118 4.47 -2.73 12.69
N GLY A 119 5.52 -3.55 12.83
CA GLY A 119 5.74 -4.40 14.01
C GLY A 119 4.51 -5.27 14.29
N ASP A 120 4.28 -5.56 15.56
CA ASP A 120 3.13 -6.37 16.03
C ASP A 120 1.90 -5.52 16.37
N ARG A 121 1.87 -4.27 15.93
CA ARG A 121 0.75 -3.36 16.22
C ARG A 121 -0.52 -3.83 15.53
N SER A 122 -1.62 -3.83 16.28
CA SER A 122 -2.96 -4.09 15.73
C SER A 122 -3.42 -2.93 14.83
N PHE A 123 -4.42 -3.19 13.99
CA PHE A 123 -5.06 -2.17 13.17
C PHE A 123 -5.51 -0.96 14.00
N ASP A 124 -6.14 -1.19 15.15
CA ASP A 124 -6.66 -0.11 16.00
C ASP A 124 -5.53 0.76 16.58
N LYS A 125 -4.41 0.14 16.99
CA LYS A 125 -3.22 0.87 17.46
C LYS A 125 -2.60 1.73 16.36
N ILE A 126 -2.53 1.22 15.13
CA ILE A 126 -2.00 1.99 13.99
C ILE A 126 -2.95 3.13 13.63
N ALA A 127 -4.25 2.87 13.59
CA ALA A 127 -5.26 3.89 13.30
C ALA A 127 -5.26 5.01 14.36
N GLU A 128 -5.13 4.64 15.64
CA GLU A 128 -5.05 5.61 16.74
C GLU A 128 -3.77 6.44 16.67
N ALA A 129 -2.62 5.81 16.42
CA ALA A 129 -1.35 6.53 16.24
C ALA A 129 -1.43 7.54 15.07
N GLY A 130 -2.03 7.15 13.96
CA GLY A 130 -2.27 8.05 12.82
C GLY A 130 -3.19 9.22 13.20
N ARG A 131 -4.25 8.98 13.97
CA ARG A 131 -5.15 10.02 14.47
C ARG A 131 -4.41 11.00 15.37
N GLN A 132 -3.59 10.52 16.29
CA GLN A 132 -2.81 11.35 17.19
C GLN A 132 -1.86 12.28 16.44
N VAL A 133 -1.08 11.73 15.49
CA VAL A 133 -0.15 12.53 14.67
C VAL A 133 -0.89 13.63 13.92
N TRP A 134 -2.05 13.32 13.32
CA TRP A 134 -2.83 14.33 12.60
C TRP A 134 -3.47 15.36 13.55
N ASN A 135 -3.98 14.95 14.71
CA ASN A 135 -4.53 15.87 15.71
C ASN A 135 -3.46 16.83 16.24
N GLU A 136 -2.27 16.33 16.54
CA GLU A 136 -1.14 17.17 16.98
C GLU A 136 -0.69 18.14 15.88
N THR A 137 -0.64 17.66 14.63
CA THR A 137 -0.19 18.47 13.50
C THR A 137 -1.19 19.56 13.12
N LEU A 138 -2.47 19.22 13.00
CA LEU A 138 -3.53 20.17 12.66
C LEU A 138 -3.87 21.09 13.84
N GLY A 139 -3.77 20.58 15.07
CA GLY A 139 -4.03 21.32 16.28
C GLY A 139 -3.01 22.43 16.61
N ARG A 140 -1.92 22.57 15.82
CA ARG A 140 -0.99 23.70 15.93
C ARG A 140 -1.66 25.05 15.62
N ILE A 141 -2.76 25.02 14.89
CA ILE A 141 -3.60 26.19 14.62
C ILE A 141 -5.00 25.84 15.11
N ALA A 142 -5.39 26.40 16.25
CA ALA A 142 -6.74 26.26 16.78
C ALA A 142 -7.63 27.38 16.22
N VAL A 143 -8.74 27.02 15.60
CA VAL A 143 -9.75 27.95 15.07
C VAL A 143 -11.09 27.62 15.69
N GLU A 144 -11.77 28.68 16.18
CA GLU A 144 -13.12 28.59 16.71
C GLU A 144 -14.09 29.37 15.79
N ASP A 145 -15.18 28.76 15.42
CA ASP A 145 -16.26 29.34 14.62
C ASP A 145 -17.54 28.53 14.90
N ASP A 146 -18.67 29.22 14.97
CA ASP A 146 -19.98 28.59 15.15
C ASP A 146 -20.44 27.82 13.88
N ASP A 147 -19.86 28.16 12.75
CA ASP A 147 -20.10 27.47 11.45
C ASP A 147 -19.16 26.28 11.26
N VAL A 148 -19.70 25.09 11.50
CA VAL A 148 -18.95 23.83 11.36
C VAL A 148 -18.42 23.61 9.94
N ASP A 149 -19.08 24.11 8.90
CA ASP A 149 -18.62 23.92 7.52
C ASP A 149 -17.42 24.81 7.20
N LYS A 150 -17.31 25.97 7.81
CA LYS A 150 -16.09 26.79 7.75
C LYS A 150 -14.91 26.09 8.45
N LEU A 151 -15.13 25.50 9.62
CA LEU A 151 -14.12 24.73 10.35
C LEU A 151 -13.64 23.52 9.50
N ARG A 152 -14.58 22.78 8.91
CA ARG A 152 -14.25 21.67 7.99
C ARG A 152 -13.43 22.15 6.81
N THR A 153 -13.81 23.25 6.19
CA THR A 153 -13.08 23.82 5.06
C THR A 153 -11.66 24.22 5.48
N PHE A 154 -11.52 24.93 6.59
CA PHE A 154 -10.21 25.34 7.11
C PHE A 154 -9.30 24.14 7.36
N TYR A 155 -9.72 23.16 8.15
CA TYR A 155 -8.90 22.01 8.48
C TYR A 155 -8.66 21.09 7.28
N SER A 156 -9.58 20.99 6.32
CA SER A 156 -9.36 20.28 5.06
C SER A 156 -8.29 20.94 4.20
N CYS A 157 -8.28 22.27 4.12
CA CYS A 157 -7.24 23.03 3.43
C CYS A 157 -5.89 22.89 4.13
N LEU A 158 -5.85 23.02 5.45
CA LEU A 158 -4.64 22.83 6.24
C LEU A 158 -4.07 21.41 6.06
N TYR A 159 -4.91 20.38 6.14
CA TYR A 159 -4.51 18.99 5.87
C TYR A 159 -3.87 18.86 4.48
N ARG A 160 -4.52 19.39 3.43
CA ARG A 160 -4.01 19.31 2.07
C ARG A 160 -2.67 20.02 1.89
N SER A 161 -2.47 21.16 2.55
CA SER A 161 -1.19 21.89 2.49
C SER A 161 -0.03 21.12 3.12
N LEU A 162 -0.33 20.18 4.04
CA LEU A 162 0.65 19.35 4.74
C LEU A 162 0.93 18.00 4.04
N LEU A 163 0.26 17.71 2.91
CA LEU A 163 0.52 16.48 2.15
C LEU A 163 1.81 16.55 1.32
N PHE A 164 2.39 17.72 1.15
CA PHE A 164 3.64 17.94 0.43
C PHE A 164 4.58 18.86 1.23
N PRO A 165 5.90 18.66 1.13
CA PRO A 165 6.60 17.61 0.37
C PRO A 165 6.42 16.22 1.03
N ARG A 166 6.54 15.17 0.22
CA ARG A 166 6.54 13.78 0.72
C ARG A 166 7.94 13.29 0.98
N SER A 167 8.12 12.49 2.02
CA SER A 167 9.34 11.70 2.21
C SER A 167 9.44 10.66 1.10
N PHE A 168 10.55 10.67 0.37
CA PHE A 168 10.83 9.78 -0.74
C PHE A 168 12.11 8.98 -0.49
N TYR A 169 12.37 8.67 0.76
CA TYR A 169 13.50 7.86 1.19
C TYR A 169 13.01 6.67 2.01
N GLU A 170 13.85 5.67 2.09
CA GLU A 170 13.61 4.43 2.79
C GLU A 170 14.82 4.12 3.70
N LEU A 171 14.66 3.19 4.64
CA LEU A 171 15.77 2.71 5.46
C LEU A 171 16.20 1.33 4.97
N ASP A 172 17.47 1.17 4.62
CA ASP A 172 18.02 -0.13 4.24
C ASP A 172 18.10 -1.10 5.45
N ALA A 173 18.52 -2.33 5.21
CA ALA A 173 18.66 -3.36 6.24
C ALA A 173 19.62 -3.00 7.38
N ASN A 174 20.50 -2.01 7.18
CA ASN A 174 21.45 -1.48 8.17
C ASN A 174 20.94 -0.20 8.84
N GLY A 175 19.71 0.22 8.53
CA GLY A 175 19.12 1.47 9.03
C GLY A 175 19.71 2.74 8.38
N LYS A 176 20.38 2.62 7.25
CA LYS A 176 20.89 3.77 6.49
C LYS A 176 19.79 4.33 5.59
N VAL A 177 19.75 5.66 5.51
CA VAL A 177 18.84 6.37 4.64
C VAL A 177 19.28 6.25 3.19
N VAL A 178 18.40 5.74 2.35
CA VAL A 178 18.59 5.55 0.91
C VAL A 178 17.34 5.97 0.15
N HIS A 179 17.48 6.28 -1.13
CA HIS A 179 16.34 6.58 -1.98
C HIS A 179 16.56 6.12 -3.42
N TYR A 180 15.47 5.82 -4.12
CA TYR A 180 15.48 5.67 -5.57
C TYR A 180 15.50 7.06 -6.22
N SER A 181 16.47 7.31 -7.09
CA SER A 181 16.58 8.56 -7.82
C SER A 181 15.62 8.57 -9.02
N PRO A 182 14.60 9.43 -9.04
CA PRO A 182 13.68 9.55 -10.18
C PRO A 182 14.32 10.21 -11.41
N TYR A 183 15.57 10.64 -11.32
CA TYR A 183 16.31 11.30 -12.40
C TYR A 183 17.17 10.32 -13.21
N ASN A 184 17.87 9.39 -12.54
CA ASN A 184 18.78 8.46 -13.20
C ASN A 184 18.48 6.98 -12.90
N GLY A 185 17.53 6.68 -12.00
CA GLY A 185 17.13 5.31 -11.67
C GLY A 185 18.08 4.56 -10.75
N GLU A 186 19.05 5.23 -10.14
CA GLU A 186 19.98 4.64 -9.20
C GLU A 186 19.45 4.68 -7.76
N VAL A 187 19.92 3.78 -6.91
CA VAL A 187 19.69 3.85 -5.47
C VAL A 187 20.83 4.63 -4.85
N LEU A 188 20.53 5.78 -4.27
CA LEU A 188 21.50 6.72 -3.74
C LEU A 188 21.34 6.86 -2.21
N PRO A 189 22.42 7.15 -1.48
CA PRO A 189 22.34 7.47 -0.06
C PRO A 189 21.73 8.85 0.18
N GLY A 190 21.06 9.01 1.33
CA GLY A 190 20.57 10.30 1.83
C GLY A 190 19.08 10.49 1.67
N TYR A 191 18.62 11.61 2.25
CA TYR A 191 17.20 12.00 2.24
C TYR A 191 16.80 12.54 0.87
N MET A 192 15.55 12.25 0.50
CA MET A 192 14.89 12.83 -0.66
C MET A 192 13.43 13.16 -0.31
N PHE A 193 12.95 14.27 -0.83
CA PHE A 193 11.57 14.76 -0.67
C PHE A 193 11.03 15.17 -2.04
N THR A 194 9.76 14.91 -2.30
CA THR A 194 9.07 15.22 -3.57
C THR A 194 7.85 16.08 -3.33
#